data_a927246263fe2ee8e7a37ca039902ad3
#
_entry.id   a927246263fe2ee8e7a37ca039902ad3
#
_cell.length_a   1.000
_cell.length_b   1.000
_cell.length_c   1.000
_cell.angle_alpha   90.00
_cell.angle_beta   90.00
_cell.angle_gamma   90.00
#
_symmetry.space_group_name_H-M   'P 1'
#
loop_
_entity.id
_entity.type
_entity.pdbx_description
1 polymer ?
#
loop_
_entity_poly.entity_id
_entity_poly.type
_entity_poly.pdbx_seq_one_letter_code
_entity_poly.pdbx_strand_id
1 'polypeptide(L)'
;MSALRTHYTDEAEFVRRVDDVQRPEGYRIVGAFEGERCVAVAGFRVIHNLAWGDTLYVDDLSTLPETRGRGYGRALLEWCKEEGRRRGCIQFHLDSGVGPEREEAHRLYFNTGLRIYAYHFAAPLE
;
A
#
# COMPACT_ATOMS: atom_id res chain seq x y z
N MET A 1 -0.10 -5.25 9.43
CA MET A 1 -0.30 -5.70 8.04
C MET A 1 -1.18 -6.95 7.94
N SER A 2 -1.07 -7.91 8.85
CA SER A 2 -1.95 -9.08 8.86
C SER A 2 -3.43 -8.72 9.04
N ALA A 3 -3.74 -7.59 9.70
CA ALA A 3 -5.12 -7.11 9.83
C ALA A 3 -5.75 -6.77 8.47
N LEU A 4 -4.96 -6.41 7.46
CA LEU A 4 -5.44 -6.15 6.11
C LEU A 4 -5.56 -7.44 5.30
N ARG A 5 -4.63 -8.38 5.50
CA ARG A 5 -4.54 -9.65 4.78
C ARG A 5 -5.08 -10.79 5.65
N THR A 6 -6.39 -10.82 5.83
CA THR A 6 -7.06 -11.73 6.77
C THR A 6 -6.95 -13.21 6.42
N HIS A 7 -6.59 -13.56 5.17
CA HIS A 7 -6.36 -14.96 4.80
C HIS A 7 -5.04 -15.51 5.36
N TYR A 8 -4.17 -14.66 5.88
CA TYR A 8 -2.97 -15.08 6.61
C TYR A 8 -3.27 -15.01 8.11
N THR A 9 -3.85 -16.09 8.66
CA THR A 9 -4.24 -16.13 10.07
C THR A 9 -3.08 -16.48 11.00
N ASP A 10 -2.01 -17.06 10.47
CA ASP A 10 -0.80 -17.38 11.22
C ASP A 10 0.24 -16.27 10.98
N GLU A 11 0.56 -15.51 12.03
CA GLU A 11 1.51 -14.40 11.95
C GLU A 11 2.88 -14.85 11.48
N ALA A 12 3.38 -16.00 11.95
CA ALA A 12 4.68 -16.52 11.54
C ALA A 12 4.70 -16.88 10.06
N GLU A 13 3.62 -17.45 9.54
CA GLU A 13 3.49 -17.75 8.12
C GLU A 13 3.46 -16.46 7.29
N PHE A 14 2.74 -15.45 7.74
CA PHE A 14 2.70 -14.15 7.07
C PHE A 14 4.11 -13.53 6.98
N VAL A 15 4.87 -13.53 8.08
CA VAL A 15 6.23 -12.99 8.10
C VAL A 15 7.12 -13.75 7.12
N ARG A 16 7.07 -15.08 7.11
CA ARG A 16 7.86 -15.89 6.16
C ARG A 16 7.51 -15.55 4.72
N ARG A 17 6.23 -15.39 4.41
CA ARG A 17 5.80 -15.05 3.06
C ARG A 17 6.39 -13.71 2.61
N VAL A 18 6.37 -12.71 3.48
CA VAL A 18 6.95 -11.40 3.18
C VAL A 18 8.46 -11.53 2.96
N ASP A 19 9.16 -12.20 3.87
CA ASP A 19 10.62 -12.29 3.80
C ASP A 19 11.12 -13.17 2.66
N ASP A 20 10.49 -14.32 2.43
CA ASP A 20 11.00 -15.33 1.50
C ASP A 20 10.51 -15.12 0.05
N VAL A 21 9.34 -14.51 -0.13
CA VAL A 21 8.73 -14.35 -1.45
C VAL A 21 8.63 -12.89 -1.87
N GLN A 22 8.02 -12.04 -1.04
CA GLN A 22 7.70 -10.66 -1.43
C GLN A 22 8.94 -9.78 -1.51
N ARG A 23 9.84 -9.84 -0.54
CA ARG A 23 11.06 -9.00 -0.54
C ARG A 23 11.99 -9.30 -1.71
N PRO A 24 12.27 -10.57 -2.06
CA PRO A 24 13.08 -10.86 -3.23
C PRO A 24 12.52 -10.31 -4.54
N GLU A 25 11.19 -10.13 -4.63
CA GLU A 25 10.53 -9.52 -5.78
C GLU A 25 10.50 -7.98 -5.73
N GLY A 26 11.21 -7.37 -4.80
CA GLY A 26 11.31 -5.92 -4.69
C GLY A 26 10.32 -5.27 -3.74
N TYR A 27 9.55 -6.05 -2.99
CA TYR A 27 8.60 -5.51 -2.03
C TYR A 27 9.33 -4.85 -0.86
N ARG A 28 8.87 -3.66 -0.50
CA ARG A 28 9.40 -2.90 0.65
C ARG A 28 8.25 -2.46 1.54
N ILE A 29 8.54 -2.32 2.83
CA ILE A 29 7.56 -1.88 3.83
C ILE A 29 8.12 -0.65 4.55
N VAL A 30 7.26 0.35 4.73
CA VAL A 30 7.54 1.52 5.57
C VAL A 30 6.47 1.62 6.64
N GLY A 31 6.85 2.01 7.85
CA GLY A 31 5.94 2.13 8.97
C GLY A 31 5.89 3.54 9.55
N ALA A 32 4.74 3.89 10.13
CA ALA A 32 4.56 5.07 10.96
C ALA A 32 4.44 4.63 12.42
N PHE A 33 5.04 5.38 13.32
CA PHE A 33 5.16 4.99 14.72
C PHE A 33 4.64 6.07 15.66
N GLU A 34 4.00 5.62 16.75
CA GLU A 34 3.78 6.44 17.93
C GLU A 34 4.70 5.88 19.02
N GLY A 35 5.81 6.57 19.30
CA GLY A 35 6.86 6.02 20.16
C GLY A 35 7.48 4.78 19.50
N GLU A 36 7.42 3.64 20.19
CA GLU A 36 7.95 2.37 19.69
C GLU A 36 6.88 1.51 19.01
N ARG A 37 5.63 1.95 19.01
CA ARG A 37 4.52 1.20 18.44
C ARG A 37 4.31 1.55 16.98
N CYS A 38 4.35 0.57 16.11
CA CYS A 38 4.02 0.76 14.70
C CYS A 38 2.49 0.81 14.56
N VAL A 39 1.97 1.94 14.11
CA VAL A 39 0.51 2.18 14.04
C VAL A 39 -0.04 2.18 12.62
N ALA A 40 0.83 2.27 11.62
CA ALA A 40 0.43 2.20 10.22
C ALA A 40 1.59 1.70 9.38
N VAL A 41 1.29 1.01 8.28
CA VAL A 41 2.31 0.50 7.36
C VAL A 41 1.84 0.68 5.92
N ALA A 42 2.81 0.87 5.02
CA ALA A 42 2.60 0.79 3.58
C ALA A 42 3.59 -0.20 3.00
N GLY A 43 3.09 -1.08 2.14
CA GLY A 43 3.91 -2.01 1.36
C GLY A 43 3.88 -1.60 -0.10
N PHE A 44 5.03 -1.55 -0.75
CA PHE A 44 5.13 -1.05 -2.11
C PHE A 44 6.21 -1.76 -2.92
N ARG A 45 6.09 -1.63 -4.23
CA ARG A 45 7.10 -2.11 -5.19
C ARG A 45 7.39 -1.01 -6.19
N VAL A 46 8.60 -0.99 -6.72
CA VAL A 46 8.88 -0.26 -7.95
C VAL A 46 8.71 -1.23 -9.11
N ILE A 47 7.82 -0.90 -10.03
CA ILE A 47 7.56 -1.74 -11.20
C ILE A 47 7.94 -1.00 -12.48
N HIS A 48 8.34 -1.77 -13.50
CA HIS A 48 8.69 -1.26 -14.81
C HIS A 48 7.56 -1.63 -15.76
N ASN A 49 6.61 -0.72 -15.93
CA ASN A 49 5.39 -0.96 -16.68
C ASN A 49 5.48 -0.33 -18.06
N LEU A 50 5.12 -1.07 -19.09
CA LEU A 50 5.23 -0.57 -20.46
C LEU A 50 4.28 0.61 -20.73
N ALA A 51 3.09 0.60 -20.12
CA ALA A 51 2.10 1.65 -20.34
C ALA A 51 2.41 2.90 -19.50
N TRP A 52 2.91 2.72 -18.26
CA TRP A 52 3.08 3.81 -17.29
C TRP A 52 4.52 4.23 -17.10
N GLY A 53 5.48 3.43 -17.56
CA GLY A 53 6.90 3.61 -17.25
C GLY A 53 7.23 3.11 -15.84
N ASP A 54 8.31 3.63 -15.29
CA ASP A 54 8.72 3.27 -13.93
C ASP A 54 7.73 3.85 -12.93
N THR A 55 7.14 2.98 -12.12
CA THR A 55 6.01 3.28 -11.26
C THR A 55 6.26 2.78 -9.85
N LEU A 56 6.02 3.61 -8.84
CA LEU A 56 5.91 3.11 -7.48
C LEU A 56 4.45 2.70 -7.26
N TYR A 57 4.27 1.43 -6.92
CA TYR A 57 2.96 0.82 -6.75
C TYR A 57 2.77 0.43 -5.29
N VAL A 58 1.78 1.02 -4.63
CA VAL A 58 1.43 0.67 -3.25
C VAL A 58 0.51 -0.54 -3.28
N ASP A 59 1.02 -1.69 -2.81
CA ASP A 59 0.26 -2.92 -2.75
C ASP A 59 -0.60 -3.01 -1.49
N ASP A 60 -0.13 -2.42 -0.40
CA ASP A 60 -0.76 -2.55 0.91
C ASP A 60 -0.67 -1.23 1.67
N LEU A 61 -1.77 -0.84 2.30
CA LEU A 61 -1.82 0.31 3.20
C LEU A 61 -2.75 -0.03 4.35
N SER A 62 -2.24 0.01 5.57
CA SER A 62 -3.02 -0.38 6.75
C SER A 62 -2.70 0.53 7.93
N THR A 63 -3.74 0.94 8.65
CA THR A 63 -3.64 1.74 9.86
C THR A 63 -4.40 1.02 10.97
N LEU A 64 -3.84 0.96 12.18
CA LEU A 64 -4.54 0.39 13.33
C LEU A 64 -5.86 1.16 13.54
N PRO A 65 -6.96 0.44 13.84
CA PRO A 65 -8.28 1.08 13.98
C PRO A 65 -8.29 2.24 14.98
N GLU A 66 -7.60 2.09 16.11
CA GLU A 66 -7.57 3.10 17.18
C GLU A 66 -6.75 4.35 16.82
N THR A 67 -5.97 4.32 15.75
CA THR A 67 -5.17 5.47 15.32
C THR A 67 -5.66 6.08 14.02
N ARG A 68 -6.77 5.62 13.49
CA ARG A 68 -7.37 6.19 12.29
C ARG A 68 -7.79 7.64 12.52
N GLY A 69 -7.72 8.43 11.46
CA GLY A 69 -8.07 9.85 11.55
C GLY A 69 -6.96 10.75 12.08
N ARG A 70 -5.77 10.21 12.35
CA ARG A 70 -4.62 10.98 12.86
C ARG A 70 -3.63 11.38 11.76
N GLY A 71 -3.94 11.09 10.50
CA GLY A 71 -3.11 11.50 9.38
C GLY A 71 -1.99 10.54 9.00
N TYR A 72 -1.91 9.35 9.59
CA TYR A 72 -0.83 8.40 9.29
C TYR A 72 -0.91 7.85 7.87
N GLY A 73 -2.10 7.54 7.38
CA GLY A 73 -2.26 7.08 6.00
C GLY A 73 -1.80 8.11 5.00
N ARG A 74 -2.15 9.37 5.22
CA ARG A 74 -1.71 10.47 4.37
C ARG A 74 -0.18 10.63 4.41
N ALA A 75 0.39 10.59 5.60
CA ALA A 75 1.84 10.71 5.77
C ALA A 75 2.59 9.60 5.02
N LEU A 76 2.09 8.37 5.11
CA LEU A 76 2.69 7.24 4.40
C LEU A 76 2.58 7.39 2.89
N LEU A 77 1.43 7.83 2.36
CA LEU A 77 1.27 8.06 0.93
C LEU A 77 2.21 9.17 0.43
N GLU A 78 2.32 10.27 1.17
CA GLU A 78 3.24 11.35 0.81
C GLU A 78 4.70 10.88 0.84
N TRP A 79 5.06 10.07 1.85
CA TRP A 79 6.40 9.49 1.91
C TRP A 79 6.67 8.58 0.71
N CYS A 80 5.69 7.74 0.35
CA CYS A 80 5.84 6.84 -0.79
C CYS A 80 5.99 7.61 -2.12
N LYS A 81 5.24 8.68 -2.30
CA LYS A 81 5.40 9.54 -3.48
C LYS A 81 6.82 10.10 -3.58
N GLU A 82 7.34 10.59 -2.45
CA GLU A 82 8.69 11.13 -2.42
C GLU A 82 9.74 10.06 -2.67
N GLU A 83 9.54 8.87 -2.12
CA GLU A 83 10.41 7.72 -2.38
C GLU A 83 10.40 7.33 -3.86
N GLY A 84 9.23 7.37 -4.49
CA GLY A 84 9.12 7.15 -5.93
C GLY A 84 9.95 8.14 -6.73
N ARG A 85 9.87 9.41 -6.38
CA ARG A 85 10.69 10.45 -7.04
C ARG A 85 12.18 10.18 -6.86
N ARG A 86 12.60 9.81 -5.64
CA ARG A 86 14.01 9.48 -5.37
C ARG A 86 14.49 8.29 -6.19
N ARG A 87 13.60 7.35 -6.51
CA ARG A 87 13.94 6.15 -7.29
C ARG A 87 13.76 6.35 -8.79
N GLY A 88 13.43 7.57 -9.22
CA GLY A 88 13.26 7.87 -10.65
C GLY A 88 11.93 7.44 -11.23
N CYS A 89 10.94 7.13 -10.40
CA CYS A 89 9.61 6.79 -10.89
C CYS A 89 8.89 8.03 -11.41
N ILE A 90 8.11 7.85 -12.46
CA ILE A 90 7.32 8.91 -13.09
C ILE A 90 5.83 8.78 -12.81
N GLN A 91 5.41 7.66 -12.21
CA GLN A 91 4.01 7.38 -11.88
C GLN A 91 3.91 6.83 -10.45
N PHE A 92 2.76 7.06 -9.83
CA PHE A 92 2.40 6.54 -8.51
C PHE A 92 1.01 5.92 -8.62
N HIS A 93 0.88 4.65 -8.27
CA HIS A 93 -0.37 3.91 -8.40
C HIS A 93 -0.70 3.11 -7.15
N LEU A 94 -2.00 2.90 -6.93
CA LEU A 94 -2.52 1.93 -5.97
C LEU A 94 -3.88 1.46 -6.43
N ASP A 95 -4.31 0.30 -5.92
CA ASP A 95 -5.66 -0.21 -6.14
C ASP A 95 -6.47 -0.07 -4.85
N SER A 96 -7.77 0.15 -4.99
CA SER A 96 -8.70 0.17 -3.88
C SER A 96 -9.98 -0.56 -4.25
N GLY A 97 -10.53 -1.29 -3.30
CA GLY A 97 -11.86 -1.87 -3.45
C GLY A 97 -12.92 -0.78 -3.63
N VAL A 98 -14.08 -1.16 -4.14
CA VAL A 98 -15.14 -0.22 -4.53
C VAL A 98 -16.37 -0.27 -3.61
N GLY A 99 -16.33 -1.06 -2.53
CA GLY A 99 -17.44 -1.15 -1.59
C GLY A 99 -17.59 0.10 -0.70
N PRO A 100 -18.76 0.27 -0.07
CA PRO A 100 -19.00 1.43 0.81
C PRO A 100 -18.02 1.53 1.97
N GLU A 101 -17.48 0.40 2.42
CA GLU A 101 -16.48 0.33 3.49
C GLU A 101 -15.15 0.98 3.11
N ARG A 102 -14.98 1.33 1.83
CA ARG A 102 -13.76 1.97 1.34
C ARG A 102 -13.90 3.49 1.15
N GLU A 103 -15.00 4.09 1.54
CA GLU A 103 -15.24 5.53 1.34
C GLU A 103 -14.18 6.42 1.98
N GLU A 104 -13.76 6.10 3.21
CA GLU A 104 -12.72 6.87 3.89
C GLU A 104 -11.39 6.79 3.14
N ALA A 105 -11.03 5.61 2.66
CA ALA A 105 -9.82 5.42 1.88
C ALA A 105 -9.90 6.22 0.57
N HIS A 106 -11.04 6.20 -0.10
CA HIS A 106 -11.23 6.96 -1.33
C HIS A 106 -11.09 8.48 -1.10
N ARG A 107 -11.65 9.01 0.00
CA ARG A 107 -11.45 10.42 0.35
C ARG A 107 -9.98 10.74 0.55
N LEU A 108 -9.26 9.87 1.26
CA LEU A 108 -7.83 10.05 1.46
C LEU A 108 -7.10 10.11 0.11
N TYR A 109 -7.41 9.20 -0.81
CA TYR A 109 -6.74 9.16 -2.10
C TYR A 109 -7.02 10.41 -2.92
N PHE A 110 -8.27 10.85 -3.01
CA PHE A 110 -8.62 12.08 -3.72
C PHE A 110 -7.97 13.31 -3.07
N ASN A 111 -7.93 13.37 -1.74
CA ASN A 111 -7.35 14.50 -1.01
C ASN A 111 -5.83 14.54 -1.11
N THR A 112 -5.18 13.46 -1.52
CA THR A 112 -3.74 13.43 -1.74
C THR A 112 -3.36 13.53 -3.22
N GLY A 113 -4.30 13.92 -4.07
CA GLY A 113 -4.03 14.20 -5.47
C GLY A 113 -4.13 13.00 -6.39
N LEU A 114 -4.63 11.88 -5.91
CA LEU A 114 -4.89 10.71 -6.74
C LEU A 114 -6.26 10.80 -7.39
N ARG A 115 -6.42 10.14 -8.50
CA ARG A 115 -7.71 10.03 -9.19
C ARG A 115 -7.88 8.60 -9.70
N ILE A 116 -9.11 8.25 -10.03
CA ILE A 116 -9.39 6.96 -10.66
C ILE A 116 -8.81 7.01 -12.06
N TYR A 117 -7.86 6.13 -12.32
CA TYR A 117 -7.11 6.11 -13.59
C TYR A 117 -7.57 4.98 -14.50
N ALA A 118 -7.93 3.82 -13.92
CA ALA A 118 -8.31 2.63 -14.67
C ALA A 118 -9.24 1.75 -13.84
N TYR A 119 -9.95 0.87 -14.52
CA TYR A 119 -10.71 -0.19 -13.84
C TYR A 119 -9.82 -1.43 -13.74
N HIS A 120 -9.83 -2.06 -12.59
CA HIS A 120 -9.09 -3.29 -12.33
C HIS A 120 -10.03 -4.49 -12.50
N PHE A 121 -9.70 -5.38 -13.43
CA PHE A 121 -10.47 -6.60 -13.67
C PHE A 121 -9.69 -7.80 -13.13
N ALA A 122 -10.37 -8.71 -12.46
CA ALA A 122 -9.71 -9.86 -11.84
C ALA A 122 -10.57 -11.12 -11.96
N ALA A 123 -9.93 -12.27 -12.00
CA ALA A 123 -10.57 -13.56 -11.92
C ALA A 123 -9.64 -14.55 -11.23
N PRO A 124 -10.17 -15.51 -10.44
CA PRO A 124 -9.34 -16.60 -9.95
C PRO A 124 -8.93 -17.50 -11.11
N LEU A 125 -7.77 -18.12 -11.01
CA LEU A 125 -7.32 -19.15 -11.94
C LEU A 125 -7.41 -20.49 -11.21
N GLU A 126 -8.24 -21.40 -11.75
CA GLU A 126 -8.50 -22.70 -11.15
C GLU A 126 -7.85 -23.84 -11.94
#